data_f4d4fa3a3210e23344c535913a0e7838
#
_entry.id   f4d4fa3a3210e23344c535913a0e7838
#
_cell.length_a   1.000
_cell.length_b   1.000
_cell.length_c   1.000
_cell.angle_alpha   90.00
_cell.angle_beta   90.00
_cell.angle_gamma   90.00
#
_symmetry.space_group_name_H-M   'P 1'
#
loop_
_entity.id
_entity.type
_entity.pdbx_description
1 polymer ?
#
loop_
_entity_poly.entity_id
_entity_poly.type
_entity_poly.pdbx_seq_one_letter_code
_entity_poly.pdbx_strand_id
1 'polypeptide(L)'
;TCLDNMRGHVFTYNGEGDLLFAFGGLSAQRGAFKVPAAVQWHDGDILVLDKGDNALITFRPTSYGAAIMEAAGAQYSGGYGESFALWNSVIDMNPFNQTAQRNVGKLEYDNGNYEQAMKHFRLGNSPELYSKSFGKQREIAARQVIPWVVGGIIVLLVAVAVFAGVRALRRAGGRWRFFRQQAAAYRQRRRKASGGKE
;
A
#
# COMPACT_ATOMS: atom_id res chain seq x y z
N THR A 1 14.40 -11.15 -24.63
CA THR A 1 13.76 -10.75 -25.89
C THR A 1 13.21 -11.96 -26.62
N CYS A 2 12.01 -11.88 -27.18
CA CYS A 2 11.39 -12.93 -27.98
C CYS A 2 10.76 -12.34 -29.26
N LEU A 3 10.63 -13.17 -30.27
CA LEU A 3 10.08 -12.82 -31.58
C LEU A 3 8.75 -13.58 -31.78
N ASP A 4 7.66 -12.84 -32.01
CA ASP A 4 6.44 -13.36 -32.62
C ASP A 4 6.61 -13.28 -34.14
N ASN A 5 7.05 -14.38 -34.74
CA ASN A 5 7.31 -14.44 -36.18
C ASN A 5 6.03 -14.38 -37.01
N MET A 6 4.88 -14.74 -36.44
CA MET A 6 3.59 -14.69 -37.16
C MET A 6 3.05 -13.26 -37.30
N ARG A 7 3.31 -12.40 -36.33
CA ARG A 7 2.90 -10.97 -36.34
C ARG A 7 4.04 -10.01 -36.60
N GLY A 8 5.29 -10.51 -36.60
CA GLY A 8 6.47 -9.70 -36.80
C GLY A 8 6.78 -8.75 -35.62
N HIS A 9 6.38 -9.11 -34.40
CA HIS A 9 6.67 -8.29 -33.22
C HIS A 9 7.84 -8.85 -32.43
N VAL A 10 8.71 -7.97 -31.99
CA VAL A 10 9.78 -8.24 -31.03
C VAL A 10 9.40 -7.66 -29.70
N PHE A 11 9.41 -8.50 -28.66
CA PHE A 11 9.10 -8.13 -27.28
C PHE A 11 10.35 -8.29 -26.42
N THR A 12 10.62 -7.30 -25.57
CA THR A 12 11.73 -7.35 -24.61
C THR A 12 11.18 -7.27 -23.20
N TYR A 13 11.57 -8.21 -22.34
CA TYR A 13 11.14 -8.33 -20.95
C TYR A 13 12.35 -8.21 -20.03
N ASN A 14 12.09 -7.75 -18.78
CA ASN A 14 13.05 -7.84 -17.69
C ASN A 14 13.10 -9.27 -17.10
N GLY A 15 13.95 -9.46 -16.08
CA GLY A 15 14.06 -10.76 -15.37
C GLY A 15 12.82 -11.14 -14.54
N GLU A 16 11.93 -10.19 -14.25
CA GLU A 16 10.67 -10.43 -13.52
C GLU A 16 9.49 -10.73 -14.47
N GLY A 17 9.71 -10.67 -15.79
CA GLY A 17 8.67 -10.89 -16.80
C GLY A 17 7.86 -9.65 -17.16
N ASP A 18 8.25 -8.46 -16.69
CA ASP A 18 7.62 -7.21 -17.08
C ASP A 18 8.04 -6.82 -18.51
N LEU A 19 7.08 -6.47 -19.36
CA LEU A 19 7.35 -5.97 -20.70
C LEU A 19 8.03 -4.60 -20.62
N LEU A 20 9.23 -4.50 -21.15
CA LEU A 20 9.98 -3.25 -21.24
C LEU A 20 9.56 -2.44 -22.46
N PHE A 21 9.58 -3.07 -23.63
CA PHE A 21 9.13 -2.50 -24.89
C PHE A 21 8.82 -3.57 -25.93
N ALA A 22 8.06 -3.17 -26.94
CA ALA A 22 7.79 -3.97 -28.13
C ALA A 22 7.94 -3.10 -29.37
N PHE A 23 8.37 -3.70 -30.48
CA PHE A 23 8.49 -3.04 -31.75
C PHE A 23 8.34 -4.02 -32.92
N GLY A 24 8.32 -3.50 -34.14
CA GLY A 24 8.20 -4.28 -35.36
C GLY A 24 6.74 -4.41 -35.85
N GLY A 25 6.55 -5.28 -36.81
CA GLY A 25 5.29 -5.59 -37.48
C GLY A 25 5.54 -6.12 -38.88
N LEU A 26 4.58 -6.84 -39.45
CA LEU A 26 4.65 -7.32 -40.84
C LEU A 26 4.19 -6.22 -41.78
N SER A 27 5.08 -5.71 -42.64
CA SER A 27 4.76 -4.70 -43.60
C SER A 27 5.85 -4.62 -44.66
N ALA A 28 5.56 -3.97 -45.80
CA ALA A 28 6.58 -3.60 -46.80
C ALA A 28 7.30 -2.29 -46.46
N GLN A 29 6.96 -1.65 -45.35
CA GLN A 29 7.57 -0.38 -44.93
C GLN A 29 8.95 -0.60 -44.30
N ARG A 30 9.80 0.43 -44.39
CA ARG A 30 11.14 0.42 -43.79
C ARG A 30 11.04 0.27 -42.28
N GLY A 31 11.79 -0.68 -41.70
CA GLY A 31 11.77 -0.99 -40.26
C GLY A 31 10.70 -1.99 -39.85
N ALA A 32 9.90 -2.49 -40.79
CA ALA A 32 9.02 -3.64 -40.61
C ALA A 32 9.66 -4.90 -41.19
N PHE A 33 9.04 -6.04 -40.95
CA PHE A 33 9.52 -7.35 -41.40
C PHE A 33 8.59 -7.93 -42.46
N LYS A 34 9.16 -8.78 -43.33
CA LYS A 34 8.41 -9.62 -44.28
C LYS A 34 8.23 -11.02 -43.74
N VAL A 35 9.30 -11.72 -43.36
CA VAL A 35 9.31 -13.08 -42.81
C VAL A 35 10.41 -13.16 -41.75
N PRO A 36 10.22 -12.56 -40.56
CA PRO A 36 11.21 -12.58 -39.50
C PRO A 36 11.34 -14.01 -38.95
N ALA A 37 12.57 -14.49 -38.73
CA ALA A 37 12.86 -15.87 -38.38
C ALA A 37 13.63 -16.04 -37.08
N ALA A 38 14.47 -15.07 -36.69
CA ALA A 38 15.26 -15.12 -35.48
C ALA A 38 15.54 -13.73 -34.94
N VAL A 39 15.75 -13.61 -33.64
CA VAL A 39 16.16 -12.38 -32.95
C VAL A 39 17.32 -12.68 -32.02
N GLN A 40 18.30 -11.77 -31.97
CA GLN A 40 19.48 -11.90 -31.11
C GLN A 40 19.92 -10.52 -30.63
N TRP A 41 20.39 -10.41 -29.37
CA TRP A 41 21.11 -9.26 -28.87
C TRP A 41 22.60 -9.34 -29.27
N HIS A 42 23.16 -8.21 -29.70
CA HIS A 42 24.57 -8.06 -29.99
C HIS A 42 25.02 -6.63 -29.72
N ASP A 43 25.95 -6.45 -28.79
CA ASP A 43 26.58 -5.15 -28.44
C ASP A 43 25.56 -4.01 -28.17
N GLY A 44 24.46 -4.32 -27.52
CA GLY A 44 23.40 -3.34 -27.18
C GLY A 44 22.38 -3.09 -28.29
N ASP A 45 22.60 -3.66 -29.48
CA ASP A 45 21.67 -3.63 -30.62
C ASP A 45 20.83 -4.94 -30.66
N ILE A 46 19.65 -4.88 -31.25
CA ILE A 46 18.83 -6.06 -31.53
C ILE A 46 18.90 -6.40 -32.99
N LEU A 47 19.38 -7.59 -33.29
CA LEU A 47 19.49 -8.13 -34.64
C LEU A 47 18.28 -9.02 -34.93
N VAL A 48 17.63 -8.79 -36.07
CA VAL A 48 16.51 -9.64 -36.54
C VAL A 48 16.85 -10.17 -37.91
N LEU A 49 16.84 -11.50 -38.05
CA LEU A 49 16.99 -12.16 -39.34
C LEU A 49 15.65 -12.18 -40.05
N ASP A 50 15.54 -11.51 -41.20
CA ASP A 50 14.37 -11.53 -42.09
C ASP A 50 14.66 -12.34 -43.35
N LYS A 51 13.98 -13.50 -43.44
CA LYS A 51 14.11 -14.40 -44.61
C LYS A 51 13.44 -13.81 -45.85
N GLY A 52 12.37 -12.98 -45.66
CA GLY A 52 11.64 -12.39 -46.77
C GLY A 52 12.45 -11.35 -47.51
N ASP A 53 13.35 -10.64 -46.83
CA ASP A 53 14.29 -9.68 -47.42
C ASP A 53 15.71 -10.24 -47.56
N ASN A 54 15.93 -11.50 -47.13
CA ASN A 54 17.25 -12.12 -47.08
C ASN A 54 18.27 -11.19 -46.39
N ALA A 55 17.88 -10.60 -45.26
CA ALA A 55 18.64 -9.54 -44.59
C ALA A 55 18.74 -9.77 -43.09
N LEU A 56 19.80 -9.25 -42.50
CA LEU A 56 19.96 -9.05 -41.08
C LEU A 56 19.70 -7.58 -40.76
N ILE A 57 18.61 -7.31 -40.06
CA ILE A 57 18.18 -5.95 -39.73
C ILE A 57 18.62 -5.62 -38.31
N THR A 58 19.34 -4.51 -38.14
CA THR A 58 19.84 -4.02 -36.86
C THR A 58 18.95 -2.90 -36.33
N PHE A 59 18.47 -3.07 -35.09
CA PHE A 59 17.69 -2.06 -34.37
C PHE A 59 18.52 -1.53 -33.20
N ARG A 60 18.76 -0.23 -33.16
CA ARG A 60 19.37 0.48 -32.05
C ARG A 60 18.30 1.01 -31.10
N PRO A 61 18.51 0.90 -29.79
CA PRO A 61 17.62 1.56 -28.84
C PRO A 61 17.59 3.07 -29.08
N THR A 62 16.43 3.67 -29.03
CA THR A 62 16.28 5.12 -28.89
C THR A 62 16.76 5.55 -27.51
N SER A 63 16.97 6.88 -27.30
CA SER A 63 17.29 7.41 -25.96
C SER A 63 16.30 6.91 -24.88
N TYR A 64 15.01 6.87 -25.23
CA TYR A 64 13.97 6.33 -24.35
C TYR A 64 14.12 4.82 -24.09
N GLY A 65 14.37 4.04 -25.14
CA GLY A 65 14.61 2.58 -24.99
C GLY A 65 15.86 2.28 -24.16
N ALA A 66 16.94 3.06 -24.39
CA ALA A 66 18.19 2.94 -23.62
C ALA A 66 17.96 3.25 -22.13
N ALA A 67 17.22 4.32 -21.79
CA ALA A 67 16.88 4.67 -20.42
C ALA A 67 16.07 3.56 -19.70
N ILE A 68 15.13 2.92 -20.40
CA ILE A 68 14.38 1.78 -19.86
C ILE A 68 15.29 0.60 -19.56
N MET A 69 16.22 0.28 -20.48
CA MET A 69 17.16 -0.84 -20.31
C MET A 69 18.13 -0.60 -19.16
N GLU A 70 18.65 0.63 -19.05
CA GLU A 70 19.55 1.04 -17.97
C GLU A 70 18.85 0.95 -16.60
N ALA A 71 17.62 1.48 -16.50
CA ALA A 71 16.81 1.39 -15.28
C ALA A 71 16.52 -0.08 -14.87
N ALA A 72 16.18 -0.93 -15.84
CA ALA A 72 15.94 -2.35 -15.59
C ALA A 72 17.23 -3.10 -15.22
N GLY A 73 18.36 -2.75 -15.82
CA GLY A 73 19.68 -3.31 -15.51
C GLY A 73 20.14 -2.94 -14.10
N ALA A 74 20.02 -1.67 -13.69
CA ALA A 74 20.33 -1.20 -12.35
C ALA A 74 19.47 -1.90 -11.29
N GLN A 75 18.18 -2.09 -11.57
CA GLN A 75 17.27 -2.83 -10.67
C GLN A 75 17.68 -4.30 -10.52
N TYR A 76 18.05 -4.96 -11.62
CA TYR A 76 18.49 -6.36 -11.61
C TYR A 76 19.80 -6.55 -10.85
N SER A 77 20.73 -5.59 -10.93
CA SER A 77 21.99 -5.61 -10.18
C SER A 77 21.87 -5.25 -8.70
N GLY A 78 20.67 -4.90 -8.22
CA GLY A 78 20.41 -4.52 -6.82
C GLY A 78 20.75 -3.07 -6.49
N GLY A 79 21.03 -2.24 -7.48
CA GLY A 79 21.26 -0.79 -7.33
C GLY A 79 19.95 -0.02 -7.14
N TYR A 80 19.21 -0.27 -6.04
CA TYR A 80 17.86 0.27 -5.85
C TYR A 80 17.78 1.79 -5.88
N GLY A 81 18.75 2.52 -5.31
CA GLY A 81 18.76 3.98 -5.33
C GLY A 81 18.97 4.54 -6.74
N GLU A 82 19.92 3.97 -7.49
CA GLU A 82 20.18 4.31 -8.89
C GLU A 82 19.00 3.95 -9.78
N SER A 83 18.46 2.75 -9.62
CA SER A 83 17.27 2.30 -10.34
C SER A 83 16.07 3.22 -10.12
N PHE A 84 15.86 3.73 -8.91
CA PHE A 84 14.79 4.68 -8.61
C PHE A 84 14.93 5.97 -9.42
N ALA A 85 16.14 6.55 -9.47
CA ALA A 85 16.41 7.75 -10.27
C ALA A 85 16.22 7.51 -11.77
N LEU A 86 16.69 6.37 -12.27
CA LEU A 86 16.57 5.99 -13.67
C LEU A 86 15.12 5.74 -14.09
N TRP A 87 14.33 5.04 -13.28
CA TRP A 87 12.90 4.85 -13.56
C TRP A 87 12.12 6.16 -13.53
N ASN A 88 12.48 7.10 -12.63
CA ASN A 88 11.87 8.42 -12.64
C ASN A 88 12.24 9.20 -13.94
N SER A 89 13.47 9.09 -14.45
CA SER A 89 13.81 9.70 -15.74
C SER A 89 13.00 9.12 -16.90
N VAL A 90 12.66 7.83 -16.86
CA VAL A 90 11.73 7.21 -17.83
C VAL A 90 10.33 7.79 -17.72
N ILE A 91 9.84 8.02 -16.48
CA ILE A 91 8.55 8.66 -16.22
C ILE A 91 8.53 10.10 -16.72
N ASP A 92 9.63 10.84 -16.57
CA ASP A 92 9.75 12.22 -17.08
C ASP A 92 9.64 12.25 -18.61
N MET A 93 10.19 11.25 -19.30
CA MET A 93 10.05 11.12 -20.76
C MET A 93 8.65 10.66 -21.18
N ASN A 94 8.02 9.76 -20.40
CA ASN A 94 6.71 9.21 -20.65
C ASN A 94 5.97 8.86 -19.33
N PRO A 95 5.16 9.78 -18.80
CA PRO A 95 4.41 9.57 -17.54
C PRO A 95 3.45 8.38 -17.56
N PHE A 96 3.07 7.91 -18.75
CA PHE A 96 2.15 6.78 -18.93
C PHE A 96 2.85 5.43 -19.12
N ASN A 97 4.18 5.36 -18.97
CA ASN A 97 4.90 4.10 -19.01
C ASN A 97 4.52 3.26 -17.77
N GLN A 98 3.65 2.27 -17.99
CA GLN A 98 3.12 1.43 -16.90
C GLN A 98 4.22 0.65 -16.16
N THR A 99 5.25 0.19 -16.88
CA THR A 99 6.37 -0.55 -16.29
C THR A 99 7.22 0.33 -15.41
N ALA A 100 7.55 1.56 -15.85
CA ALA A 100 8.27 2.53 -15.02
C ALA A 100 7.47 2.91 -13.76
N GLN A 101 6.19 3.23 -13.93
CA GLN A 101 5.30 3.53 -12.82
C GLN A 101 5.24 2.37 -11.81
N ARG A 102 5.11 1.13 -12.29
CA ARG A 102 5.08 -0.05 -11.41
C ARG A 102 6.38 -0.24 -10.64
N ASN A 103 7.53 -0.07 -11.30
CA ASN A 103 8.83 -0.26 -10.66
C ASN A 103 9.15 0.85 -9.65
N VAL A 104 8.84 2.12 -9.94
CA VAL A 104 8.90 3.19 -8.93
C VAL A 104 7.97 2.86 -7.77
N GLY A 105 6.75 2.39 -8.04
CA GLY A 105 5.82 1.96 -6.99
C GLY A 105 6.35 0.84 -6.11
N LYS A 106 7.06 -0.16 -6.67
CA LYS A 106 7.72 -1.23 -5.90
C LYS A 106 8.79 -0.65 -4.97
N LEU A 107 9.64 0.24 -5.49
CA LEU A 107 10.71 0.88 -4.70
C LEU A 107 10.15 1.76 -3.60
N GLU A 108 9.08 2.52 -3.85
CA GLU A 108 8.36 3.29 -2.81
C GLU A 108 7.73 2.38 -1.75
N TYR A 109 7.16 1.24 -2.17
CA TYR A 109 6.61 0.25 -1.24
C TYR A 109 7.68 -0.31 -0.31
N ASP A 110 8.85 -0.67 -0.84
CA ASP A 110 9.96 -1.24 -0.07
C ASP A 110 10.56 -0.19 0.89
N ASN A 111 10.52 1.09 0.53
CA ASN A 111 10.88 2.22 1.39
C ASN A 111 9.81 2.56 2.46
N GLY A 112 8.65 1.89 2.45
CA GLY A 112 7.56 2.14 3.38
C GLY A 112 6.65 3.31 3.01
N ASN A 113 6.85 3.93 1.84
CA ASN A 113 6.06 5.05 1.33
C ASN A 113 4.78 4.55 0.63
N TYR A 114 3.92 3.85 1.37
CA TYR A 114 2.78 3.14 0.80
C TYR A 114 1.79 4.05 0.07
N GLU A 115 1.63 5.30 0.48
CA GLU A 115 0.76 6.26 -0.20
C GLU A 115 1.28 6.61 -1.59
N GLN A 116 2.58 6.85 -1.74
CA GLN A 116 3.21 7.11 -3.04
C GLN A 116 3.18 5.84 -3.90
N ALA A 117 3.53 4.70 -3.31
CA ALA A 117 3.44 3.40 -3.99
C ALA A 117 2.05 3.17 -4.61
N MET A 118 0.96 3.45 -3.88
CA MET A 118 -0.40 3.33 -4.41
C MET A 118 -0.67 4.24 -5.61
N LYS A 119 -0.14 5.47 -5.61
CA LYS A 119 -0.30 6.39 -6.75
C LYS A 119 0.37 5.81 -8.00
N HIS A 120 1.60 5.34 -7.84
CA HIS A 120 2.37 4.71 -8.92
C HIS A 120 1.72 3.39 -9.40
N PHE A 121 1.27 2.52 -8.51
CA PHE A 121 0.60 1.27 -8.90
C PHE A 121 -0.72 1.50 -9.64
N ARG A 122 -1.46 2.56 -9.32
CA ARG A 122 -2.66 2.93 -10.08
C ARG A 122 -2.31 3.36 -11.50
N LEU A 123 -1.26 4.18 -11.69
CA LEU A 123 -0.77 4.60 -13.02
C LEU A 123 -0.12 3.42 -13.77
N GLY A 124 0.56 2.52 -13.06
CA GLY A 124 1.16 1.31 -13.58
C GLY A 124 0.19 0.15 -13.82
N ASN A 125 -1.13 0.39 -13.69
CA ASN A 125 -2.20 -0.61 -13.87
C ASN A 125 -1.93 -1.92 -13.10
N SER A 126 -1.60 -1.79 -11.81
CA SER A 126 -1.26 -2.91 -10.93
C SER A 126 -2.20 -2.96 -9.71
N PRO A 127 -3.45 -3.42 -9.86
CA PRO A 127 -4.45 -3.41 -8.79
C PRO A 127 -4.07 -4.30 -7.61
N GLU A 128 -3.33 -5.37 -7.84
CA GLU A 128 -2.86 -6.28 -6.81
C GLU A 128 -1.84 -5.58 -5.88
N LEU A 129 -0.82 -4.94 -6.46
CA LEU A 129 0.20 -4.20 -5.70
C LEU A 129 -0.39 -2.97 -5.01
N TYR A 130 -1.36 -2.31 -5.65
CA TYR A 130 -2.15 -1.24 -5.02
C TYR A 130 -2.85 -1.75 -3.76
N SER A 131 -3.57 -2.86 -3.86
CA SER A 131 -4.31 -3.45 -2.74
C SER A 131 -3.39 -3.88 -1.60
N LYS A 132 -2.21 -4.43 -1.92
CA LYS A 132 -1.17 -4.79 -0.96
C LYS A 132 -0.66 -3.55 -0.20
N SER A 133 -0.37 -2.46 -0.91
CA SER A 133 0.07 -1.19 -0.31
C SER A 133 -1.01 -0.56 0.56
N PHE A 134 -2.27 -0.56 0.09
CA PHE A 134 -3.42 -0.09 0.86
C PHE A 134 -3.61 -0.87 2.15
N GLY A 135 -3.44 -2.20 2.10
CA GLY A 135 -3.48 -3.06 3.29
C GLY A 135 -2.44 -2.66 4.33
N LYS A 136 -1.19 -2.38 3.89
CA LYS A 136 -0.10 -1.93 4.76
C LYS A 136 -0.37 -0.55 5.37
N GLN A 137 -0.83 0.39 4.57
CA GLN A 137 -1.17 1.73 5.07
C GLN A 137 -2.29 1.67 6.10
N ARG A 138 -3.34 0.86 5.84
CA ARG A 138 -4.44 0.67 6.78
C ARG A 138 -3.97 0.01 8.09
N GLU A 139 -3.06 -0.96 8.02
CA GLU A 139 -2.47 -1.60 9.20
C GLU A 139 -1.74 -0.58 10.09
N ILE A 140 -0.94 0.30 9.48
CA ILE A 140 -0.22 1.36 10.21
C ILE A 140 -1.21 2.35 10.84
N ALA A 141 -2.20 2.81 10.09
CA ALA A 141 -3.23 3.72 10.60
C ALA A 141 -4.00 3.08 11.77
N ALA A 142 -4.38 1.80 11.64
CA ALA A 142 -5.06 1.07 12.71
C ALA A 142 -4.20 0.97 13.98
N ARG A 143 -2.92 0.64 13.85
CA ARG A 143 -1.99 0.58 14.99
C ARG A 143 -1.85 1.93 15.72
N GLN A 144 -1.98 3.05 15.03
CA GLN A 144 -1.94 4.37 15.64
C GLN A 144 -3.24 4.74 16.35
N VAL A 145 -4.39 4.39 15.80
CA VAL A 145 -5.72 4.80 16.29
C VAL A 145 -6.27 3.87 17.37
N ILE A 146 -6.07 2.55 17.24
CA ILE A 146 -6.64 1.54 18.17
C ILE A 146 -6.29 1.82 19.64
N PRO A 147 -5.04 2.13 20.04
CA PRO A 147 -4.71 2.38 21.44
C PRO A 147 -5.50 3.54 22.06
N TRP A 148 -5.73 4.60 21.30
CA TRP A 148 -6.50 5.77 21.74
C TRP A 148 -7.98 5.45 21.90
N VAL A 149 -8.55 4.68 20.98
CA VAL A 149 -9.96 4.23 21.08
C VAL A 149 -10.15 3.32 22.28
N VAL A 150 -9.27 2.33 22.46
CA VAL A 150 -9.33 1.40 23.60
C VAL A 150 -9.13 2.17 24.91
N GLY A 151 -8.16 3.07 24.98
CA GLY A 151 -7.92 3.93 26.14
C GLY A 151 -9.16 4.77 26.49
N GLY A 152 -9.79 5.40 25.50
CA GLY A 152 -11.02 6.17 25.67
C GLY A 152 -12.17 5.34 26.22
N ILE A 153 -12.36 4.11 25.72
CA ILE A 153 -13.38 3.19 26.21
C ILE A 153 -13.12 2.82 27.68
N ILE A 154 -11.88 2.52 28.04
CA ILE A 154 -11.52 2.17 29.43
C ILE A 154 -11.80 3.35 30.36
N VAL A 155 -11.41 4.57 30.00
CA VAL A 155 -11.68 5.78 30.79
C VAL A 155 -13.17 5.98 30.97
N LEU A 156 -13.97 5.79 29.93
CA LEU A 156 -15.44 5.90 29.99
C LEU A 156 -16.03 4.87 30.96
N LEU A 157 -15.61 3.61 30.88
CA LEU A 157 -16.08 2.53 31.78
C LEU A 157 -15.74 2.83 33.23
N VAL A 158 -14.52 3.31 33.50
CA VAL A 158 -14.11 3.71 34.85
C VAL A 158 -14.95 4.87 35.36
N ALA A 159 -15.18 5.90 34.54
CA ALA A 159 -16.04 7.02 34.91
C ALA A 159 -17.46 6.59 35.25
N VAL A 160 -18.05 5.69 34.44
CA VAL A 160 -19.40 5.12 34.72
C VAL A 160 -19.39 4.32 36.02
N ALA A 161 -18.38 3.49 36.26
CA ALA A 161 -18.26 2.70 37.49
C ALA A 161 -18.12 3.61 38.73
N VAL A 162 -17.29 4.64 38.67
CA VAL A 162 -17.13 5.63 39.74
C VAL A 162 -18.47 6.37 40.01
N PHE A 163 -19.13 6.83 38.94
CA PHE A 163 -20.40 7.50 39.04
C PHE A 163 -21.47 6.62 39.69
N ALA A 164 -21.57 5.36 39.25
CA ALA A 164 -22.48 4.37 39.84
C ALA A 164 -22.15 4.08 41.31
N GLY A 165 -20.87 3.95 41.67
CA GLY A 165 -20.40 3.78 43.05
C GLY A 165 -20.76 4.96 43.94
N VAL A 166 -20.48 6.19 43.48
CA VAL A 166 -20.85 7.42 44.21
C VAL A 166 -22.36 7.52 44.42
N ARG A 167 -23.17 7.17 43.38
CA ARG A 167 -24.62 7.16 43.48
C ARG A 167 -25.11 6.10 44.45
N ALA A 168 -24.51 4.93 44.48
CA ALA A 168 -24.85 3.84 45.45
C ALA A 168 -24.51 4.26 46.87
N LEU A 169 -23.34 4.87 47.12
CA LEU A 169 -22.94 5.38 48.43
C LEU A 169 -23.88 6.49 48.93
N ARG A 170 -24.27 7.42 48.08
CA ARG A 170 -25.25 8.48 48.43
C ARG A 170 -26.60 7.88 48.80
N ARG A 171 -27.09 6.83 48.12
CA ARG A 171 -28.31 6.13 48.45
C ARG A 171 -28.19 5.35 49.79
N ALA A 172 -27.08 4.69 50.04
CA ALA A 172 -26.79 4.02 51.29
C ALA A 172 -26.72 4.98 52.48
N GLY A 173 -26.00 6.13 52.30
CA GLY A 173 -25.92 7.18 53.33
C GLY A 173 -27.31 7.77 53.71
N GLY A 174 -28.21 7.90 52.74
CA GLY A 174 -29.60 8.31 52.97
C GLY A 174 -30.37 7.29 53.87
N ARG A 175 -30.19 6.00 53.61
CA ARG A 175 -30.81 4.90 54.46
C ARG A 175 -30.25 4.92 55.87
N TRP A 176 -28.95 5.12 56.06
CA TRP A 176 -28.35 5.20 57.41
C TRP A 176 -28.86 6.40 58.22
N ARG A 177 -29.08 7.55 57.59
CA ARG A 177 -29.70 8.71 58.28
C ARG A 177 -31.11 8.44 58.68
N PHE A 178 -31.92 7.78 57.83
CA PHE A 178 -33.30 7.39 58.15
C PHE A 178 -33.36 6.40 59.32
N PHE A 179 -32.52 5.37 59.35
CA PHE A 179 -32.44 4.45 60.47
C PHE A 179 -31.98 5.10 61.78
N ARG A 180 -31.03 6.04 61.73
CA ARG A 180 -30.62 6.79 62.90
C ARG A 180 -31.75 7.68 63.44
N GLN A 181 -32.54 8.30 62.61
CA GLN A 181 -33.69 9.11 63.04
C GLN A 181 -34.78 8.25 63.68
N GLN A 182 -35.09 7.10 63.11
CA GLN A 182 -36.05 6.16 63.69
C GLN A 182 -35.54 5.63 65.05
N ALA A 183 -34.30 5.26 65.15
CA ALA A 183 -33.72 4.80 66.42
C ALA A 183 -33.72 5.89 67.50
N ALA A 184 -33.45 7.13 67.12
CA ALA A 184 -33.55 8.28 68.05
C ALA A 184 -34.98 8.55 68.50
N ALA A 185 -35.95 8.50 67.60
CA ALA A 185 -37.38 8.64 67.91
C ALA A 185 -37.91 7.51 68.83
N TYR A 186 -37.46 6.27 68.57
CA TYR A 186 -37.78 5.14 69.40
C TYR A 186 -37.22 5.30 70.82
N ARG A 187 -35.98 5.76 71.00
CA ARG A 187 -35.37 6.04 72.32
C ARG A 187 -36.06 7.17 73.02
N GLN A 188 -36.52 8.23 72.36
CA GLN A 188 -37.33 9.27 72.99
C GLN A 188 -38.71 8.78 73.49
N ARG A 189 -39.41 7.95 72.68
CA ARG A 189 -40.71 7.36 73.11
C ARG A 189 -40.54 6.47 74.32
N ARG A 190 -39.48 5.67 74.39
CA ARG A 190 -39.20 4.80 75.54
C ARG A 190 -38.87 5.58 76.80
N ARG A 191 -38.13 6.69 76.69
CA ARG A 191 -37.82 7.60 77.81
C ARG A 191 -39.07 8.30 78.32
N LYS A 192 -40.02 8.67 77.48
CA LYS A 192 -41.31 9.25 77.90
C LYS A 192 -42.21 8.23 78.53
N ALA A 193 -42.15 6.99 78.12
CA ALA A 193 -42.95 5.91 78.71
C ALA A 193 -42.43 5.41 80.09
N SER A 194 -41.12 5.59 80.37
CA SER A 194 -40.49 5.21 81.65
C SER A 194 -40.47 6.33 82.71
N GLY A 195 -40.68 7.60 82.27
CA GLY A 195 -40.72 8.77 83.23
C GLY A 195 -42.14 9.15 83.70
N GLY A 196 -43.16 8.38 83.45
CA GLY A 196 -44.53 8.62 83.88
C GLY A 196 -45.05 7.69 85.00
N LYS A 197 -44.14 7.18 85.82
CA LYS A 197 -44.48 6.41 87.00
C LYS A 197 -43.74 7.07 88.19
N GLU A 198 -44.25 8.15 88.67
CA GLU A 198 -44.15 8.67 90.02
C GLU A 198 -45.51 9.20 90.44
#